data_278e7f2d4f0bf0e2a80cf0d795ec6ee2
#
_entry.id   278e7f2d4f0bf0e2a80cf0d795ec6ee2
#
_cell.length_a   1.000
_cell.length_b   1.000
_cell.length_c   1.000
_cell.angle_alpha   90.00
_cell.angle_beta   90.00
_cell.angle_gamma   90.00
#
_symmetry.space_group_name_H-M   'P 1'
#
loop_
_entity.id
_entity.type
_entity.pdbx_description
1 polymer ?
#
loop_
_entity_poly.entity_id
_entity_poly.type
_entity_poly.pdbx_seq_one_letter_code
_entity_poly.pdbx_strand_id
1 'polypeptide(L)'
;SKQDSITLPKHLGLPGLRHSIGLARWWHLGADVLWLANGLVFYVLLFASGEWRRLVPTSWQVIPDAGSVLLQYLSLDWPANTGWAAYNGLQILAYFITVFVAAPLALITGLGMSPALSTRFKRVSKLLSIQVARSLHFLVLCWFLFFIVVHVSLVFTTGLLRNLNHIYAGTDLNNWVGFGMFAASMVVVVVAWVAATPLTLRHPRWVQRVGYALIGPTQR
;
A
#
# COMPACT_ATOMS: atom_id res chain seq x y z
N SER A 1 -18.36 -11.77 15.91
CA SER A 1 -19.04 -13.00 16.37
C SER A 1 -18.09 -14.18 16.17
N LYS A 2 -18.36 -15.35 16.78
CA LYS A 2 -17.57 -16.57 16.53
C LYS A 2 -17.65 -17.02 15.07
N GLN A 3 -18.68 -16.65 14.36
CA GLN A 3 -18.92 -16.96 12.96
C GLN A 3 -17.98 -16.19 12.01
N ASP A 4 -17.46 -15.02 12.45
CA ASP A 4 -16.59 -14.16 11.64
C ASP A 4 -15.11 -14.34 12.02
N SER A 5 -14.74 -15.43 12.68
CA SER A 5 -13.37 -15.68 13.10
C SER A 5 -12.73 -16.83 12.34
N ILE A 6 -11.45 -16.68 12.02
CA ILE A 6 -10.61 -17.70 11.40
C ILE A 6 -9.71 -18.28 12.50
N THR A 7 -9.69 -19.61 12.63
CA THR A 7 -8.81 -20.29 13.58
C THR A 7 -7.45 -20.54 12.95
N LEU A 8 -6.40 -20.04 13.59
CA LEU A 8 -5.02 -20.22 13.14
C LEU A 8 -4.45 -21.54 13.68
N PRO A 9 -3.51 -22.17 12.94
CA PRO A 9 -2.76 -23.33 13.41
C PRO A 9 -1.97 -23.03 14.69
N LYS A 10 -1.88 -23.99 15.61
CA LYS A 10 -1.19 -23.81 16.91
C LYS A 10 0.31 -23.54 16.79
N HIS A 11 0.97 -24.02 15.73
CA HIS A 11 2.41 -23.80 15.51
C HIS A 11 2.76 -22.40 15.01
N LEU A 12 1.79 -21.64 14.47
CA LEU A 12 1.92 -20.20 14.26
C LEU A 12 1.76 -19.40 15.54
N GLY A 13 1.61 -20.08 16.68
CA GLY A 13 1.48 -19.52 18.00
C GLY A 13 2.73 -18.74 18.43
N LEU A 14 2.92 -17.57 17.86
CA LEU A 14 3.71 -16.54 18.50
C LEU A 14 3.07 -16.24 19.86
N PRO A 15 3.85 -16.12 20.94
CA PRO A 15 3.32 -15.79 22.25
C PRO A 15 2.45 -14.54 22.18
N GLY A 16 1.18 -14.66 22.62
CA GLY A 16 0.20 -13.56 22.61
C GLY A 16 -0.74 -13.53 21.39
N LEU A 17 -0.57 -14.38 20.38
CA LEU A 17 -1.56 -14.53 19.32
C LEU A 17 -2.71 -15.43 19.76
N ARG A 18 -3.95 -14.91 19.68
CA ARG A 18 -5.14 -15.75 19.85
C ARG A 18 -5.21 -16.75 18.71
N HIS A 19 -5.60 -17.99 18.99
CA HIS A 19 -5.79 -19.01 17.96
C HIS A 19 -6.92 -18.68 16.97
N SER A 20 -7.73 -17.65 17.23
CA SER A 20 -8.72 -17.15 16.29
C SER A 20 -8.57 -15.65 16.10
N ILE A 21 -8.61 -15.20 14.85
CA ILE A 21 -8.62 -13.79 14.48
C ILE A 21 -9.91 -13.46 13.73
N GLY A 22 -10.42 -12.24 13.94
CA GLY A 22 -11.56 -11.75 13.18
C GLY A 22 -11.24 -11.62 11.70
N LEU A 23 -12.23 -11.84 10.84
CA LEU A 23 -12.10 -11.81 9.39
C LEU A 23 -11.46 -10.51 8.86
N ALA A 24 -11.87 -9.36 9.40
CA ALA A 24 -11.30 -8.06 9.00
C ALA A 24 -9.79 -7.97 9.26
N ARG A 25 -9.34 -8.46 10.43
CA ARG A 25 -7.90 -8.50 10.75
C ARG A 25 -7.15 -9.50 9.85
N TRP A 26 -7.76 -10.63 9.54
CA TRP A 26 -7.18 -11.61 8.61
C TRP A 26 -6.98 -11.01 7.22
N TRP A 27 -7.98 -10.31 6.71
CA TRP A 27 -7.88 -9.61 5.42
C TRP A 27 -6.79 -8.52 5.45
N HIS A 28 -6.73 -7.74 6.52
CA HIS A 28 -5.68 -6.72 6.68
C HIS A 28 -4.29 -7.38 6.64
N LEU A 29 -4.05 -8.41 7.47
CA LEU A 29 -2.76 -9.09 7.48
C LEU A 29 -2.44 -9.81 6.15
N GLY A 30 -3.43 -10.39 5.48
CA GLY A 30 -3.24 -11.00 4.17
C GLY A 30 -2.88 -9.98 3.09
N ALA A 31 -3.55 -8.84 3.08
CA ALA A 31 -3.23 -7.73 2.19
C ALA A 31 -1.84 -7.14 2.50
N ASP A 32 -1.47 -7.04 3.79
CA ASP A 32 -0.14 -6.55 4.20
C ASP A 32 0.99 -7.42 3.66
N VAL A 33 0.84 -8.75 3.64
CA VAL A 33 1.86 -9.65 3.07
C VAL A 33 2.07 -9.37 1.58
N LEU A 34 0.99 -9.21 0.82
CA LEU A 34 1.07 -8.86 -0.60
C LEU A 34 1.67 -7.46 -0.80
N TRP A 35 1.26 -6.50 0.01
CA TRP A 35 1.77 -5.13 -0.04
C TRP A 35 3.26 -5.07 0.30
N LEU A 36 3.71 -5.79 1.32
CA LEU A 36 5.13 -5.89 1.70
C LEU A 36 5.98 -6.57 0.63
N ALA A 37 5.48 -7.66 0.03
CA ALA A 37 6.17 -8.35 -1.05
C ALA A 37 6.32 -7.42 -2.27
N ASN A 38 5.24 -6.76 -2.69
CA ASN A 38 5.27 -5.78 -3.76
C ASN A 38 6.18 -4.59 -3.42
N GLY A 39 6.10 -4.08 -2.19
CA GLY A 39 6.94 -2.98 -1.70
C GLY A 39 8.42 -3.32 -1.71
N LEU A 40 8.79 -4.55 -1.30
CA LEU A 40 10.17 -5.01 -1.36
C LEU A 40 10.69 -5.02 -2.80
N VAL A 41 9.94 -5.60 -3.74
CA VAL A 41 10.29 -5.60 -5.16
C VAL A 41 10.43 -4.16 -5.68
N PHE A 42 9.46 -3.30 -5.34
CA PHE A 42 9.50 -1.89 -5.73
C PHE A 42 10.76 -1.18 -5.23
N TYR A 43 11.11 -1.31 -3.95
CA TYR A 43 12.31 -0.66 -3.42
C TYR A 43 13.60 -1.21 -4.04
N VAL A 44 13.68 -2.53 -4.25
CA VAL A 44 14.85 -3.14 -4.93
C VAL A 44 15.00 -2.55 -6.34
N LEU A 45 13.92 -2.50 -7.11
CA LEU A 45 13.96 -1.95 -8.46
C LEU A 45 14.24 -0.44 -8.45
N LEU A 46 13.62 0.31 -7.55
CA LEU A 46 13.80 1.76 -7.40
C LEU A 46 15.26 2.13 -7.14
N PHE A 47 15.93 1.40 -6.25
CA PHE A 47 17.34 1.66 -5.94
C PHE A 47 18.29 1.10 -7.02
N ALA A 48 18.01 -0.09 -7.56
CA ALA A 48 18.82 -0.71 -8.60
C ALA A 48 18.81 0.08 -9.92
N SER A 49 17.66 0.65 -10.29
CA SER A 49 17.54 1.49 -11.49
C SER A 49 18.07 2.92 -11.31
N GLY A 50 18.28 3.37 -10.06
CA GLY A 50 18.65 4.76 -9.76
C GLY A 50 17.48 5.76 -9.81
N GLU A 51 16.26 5.31 -10.08
CA GLU A 51 15.04 6.15 -10.20
C GLU A 51 14.64 6.83 -8.87
N TRP A 52 15.16 6.35 -7.73
CA TRP A 52 14.97 7.00 -6.43
C TRP A 52 15.39 8.47 -6.43
N ARG A 53 16.37 8.86 -7.28
CA ARG A 53 16.85 10.26 -7.41
C ARG A 53 15.76 11.21 -7.91
N ARG A 54 14.77 10.70 -8.65
CA ARG A 54 13.63 11.50 -9.14
C ARG A 54 12.62 11.79 -8.03
N LEU A 55 12.62 10.99 -6.97
CA LEU A 55 11.68 11.09 -5.85
C LEU A 55 12.24 11.87 -4.66
N VAL A 56 13.56 11.97 -4.53
CA VAL A 56 14.19 12.64 -3.38
C VAL A 56 14.43 14.11 -3.68
N PRO A 57 13.87 15.03 -2.89
CA PRO A 57 14.12 16.46 -3.05
C PRO A 57 15.58 16.77 -2.70
N THR A 58 16.34 17.24 -3.67
CA THR A 58 17.78 17.57 -3.53
C THR A 58 18.03 19.07 -3.34
N SER A 59 17.01 19.92 -3.49
CA SER A 59 17.10 21.37 -3.36
C SER A 59 15.89 21.91 -2.60
N TRP A 60 16.09 22.95 -1.81
CA TRP A 60 15.01 23.71 -1.17
C TRP A 60 14.07 24.39 -2.15
N GLN A 61 14.49 24.60 -3.40
CA GLN A 61 13.65 25.12 -4.47
C GLN A 61 12.40 24.29 -4.74
N VAL A 62 12.41 23.00 -4.36
CA VAL A 62 11.23 22.13 -4.49
C VAL A 62 10.01 22.66 -3.70
N ILE A 63 10.21 23.42 -2.62
CA ILE A 63 9.12 23.95 -1.80
C ILE A 63 8.34 25.06 -2.54
N PRO A 64 8.96 26.16 -2.99
CA PRO A 64 8.27 27.18 -3.76
C PRO A 64 7.72 26.61 -5.10
N ASP A 65 8.43 25.68 -5.76
CA ASP A 65 7.94 25.01 -6.95
C ASP A 65 6.67 24.20 -6.66
N ALA A 66 6.64 23.45 -5.58
CA ALA A 66 5.45 22.72 -5.15
C ALA A 66 4.27 23.65 -4.85
N GLY A 67 4.54 24.82 -4.24
CA GLY A 67 3.52 25.84 -3.97
C GLY A 67 2.95 26.42 -5.27
N SER A 68 3.77 26.74 -6.24
CA SER A 68 3.31 27.27 -7.54
C SER A 68 2.47 26.25 -8.31
N VAL A 69 2.90 24.96 -8.34
CA VAL A 69 2.16 23.87 -8.98
C VAL A 69 0.85 23.59 -8.25
N LEU A 70 0.82 23.67 -6.92
CA LEU A 70 -0.42 23.54 -6.15
C LEU A 70 -1.43 24.62 -6.55
N LEU A 71 -1.01 25.87 -6.68
CA LEU A 71 -1.87 26.95 -7.12
C LEU A 71 -2.39 26.72 -8.55
N GLN A 72 -1.58 26.20 -9.47
CA GLN A 72 -2.04 25.82 -10.80
C GLN A 72 -3.13 24.75 -10.75
N TYR A 73 -2.96 23.69 -9.95
CA TYR A 73 -4.00 22.68 -9.80
C TYR A 73 -5.29 23.24 -9.18
N LEU A 74 -5.18 24.13 -8.20
CA LEU A 74 -6.35 24.76 -7.57
C LEU A 74 -7.08 25.72 -8.50
N SER A 75 -6.37 26.34 -9.46
CA SER A 75 -6.98 27.19 -10.50
C SER A 75 -7.46 26.41 -11.73
N LEU A 76 -7.38 25.05 -11.70
CA LEU A 76 -7.71 24.17 -12.82
C LEU A 76 -6.88 24.46 -14.09
N ASP A 77 -5.74 25.12 -13.93
CA ASP A 77 -4.73 25.32 -14.98
C ASP A 77 -3.69 24.20 -14.85
N TRP A 78 -3.90 23.13 -15.63
CA TRP A 78 -3.09 21.93 -15.51
C TRP A 78 -1.65 22.20 -15.95
N PRO A 79 -0.62 21.92 -15.11
CA PRO A 79 0.77 22.03 -15.51
C PRO A 79 1.05 21.15 -16.74
N ALA A 80 1.97 21.58 -17.59
CA ALA A 80 2.40 20.78 -18.73
C ALA A 80 2.78 19.36 -18.27
N ASN A 81 2.21 18.33 -18.91
CA ASN A 81 2.44 16.94 -18.51
C ASN A 81 3.83 16.48 -18.96
N THR A 82 4.84 16.78 -18.14
CA THR A 82 6.23 16.36 -18.31
C THR A 82 6.61 15.19 -17.41
N GLY A 83 5.63 14.60 -16.71
CA GLY A 83 5.86 13.55 -15.71
C GLY A 83 6.59 12.31 -16.22
N TRP A 84 6.59 12.08 -17.54
CA TRP A 84 7.41 11.04 -18.18
C TRP A 84 8.90 11.37 -18.09
N ALA A 85 9.28 12.61 -18.33
CA ALA A 85 10.67 13.06 -18.29
C ALA A 85 11.13 13.48 -16.89
N ALA A 86 10.33 14.30 -16.20
CA ALA A 86 10.65 14.82 -14.87
C ALA A 86 9.38 15.09 -14.06
N TYR A 87 9.45 14.90 -12.75
CA TYR A 87 8.39 15.28 -11.82
C TYR A 87 8.48 16.75 -11.44
N ASN A 88 7.34 17.41 -11.28
CA ASN A 88 7.29 18.75 -10.71
C ASN A 88 7.48 18.71 -9.17
N GLY A 89 7.71 19.89 -8.56
CA GLY A 89 8.00 19.99 -7.13
C GLY A 89 6.93 19.35 -6.24
N LEU A 90 5.65 19.49 -6.58
CA LEU A 90 4.55 18.90 -5.82
C LEU A 90 4.54 17.36 -5.91
N GLN A 91 4.79 16.81 -7.09
CA GLN A 91 4.92 15.37 -7.28
C GLN A 91 6.12 14.81 -6.52
N ILE A 92 7.28 15.48 -6.57
CA ILE A 92 8.47 15.05 -5.82
C ILE A 92 8.16 14.97 -4.33
N LEU A 93 7.58 16.02 -3.73
CA LEU A 93 7.25 16.03 -2.30
C LEU A 93 6.20 14.97 -1.95
N ALA A 94 5.14 14.85 -2.73
CA ALA A 94 4.07 13.89 -2.49
C ALA A 94 4.58 12.44 -2.57
N TYR A 95 5.39 12.12 -3.58
CA TYR A 95 5.97 10.79 -3.74
C TYR A 95 7.04 10.51 -2.69
N PHE A 96 7.88 11.49 -2.34
CA PHE A 96 8.85 11.36 -1.26
C PHE A 96 8.16 11.01 0.06
N ILE A 97 7.14 11.78 0.45
CA ILE A 97 6.39 11.53 1.68
C ILE A 97 5.74 10.16 1.63
N THR A 98 5.12 9.78 0.50
CA THR A 98 4.41 8.51 0.36
C THR A 98 5.38 7.33 0.45
N VAL A 99 6.47 7.37 -0.30
CA VAL A 99 7.42 6.24 -0.43
C VAL A 99 8.36 6.19 0.78
N PHE A 100 9.02 7.29 1.15
CA PHE A 100 10.11 7.25 2.12
C PHE A 100 9.69 7.58 3.55
N VAL A 101 8.47 8.11 3.76
CA VAL A 101 7.98 8.43 5.11
C VAL A 101 6.76 7.59 5.46
N ALA A 102 5.67 7.69 4.69
CA ALA A 102 4.40 7.06 5.04
C ALA A 102 4.47 5.53 4.96
N ALA A 103 5.06 4.97 3.90
CA ALA A 103 5.14 3.52 3.74
C ALA A 103 6.01 2.84 4.83
N PRO A 104 7.23 3.30 5.14
CA PRO A 104 7.99 2.76 6.27
C PRO A 104 7.29 2.98 7.62
N LEU A 105 6.64 4.13 7.81
CA LEU A 105 5.91 4.41 9.05
C LEU A 105 4.68 3.51 9.21
N ALA A 106 3.97 3.18 8.13
CA ALA A 106 2.89 2.19 8.14
C ALA A 106 3.38 0.84 8.67
N LEU A 107 4.53 0.36 8.14
CA LEU A 107 5.14 -0.89 8.58
C LEU A 107 5.57 -0.84 10.05
N ILE A 108 6.30 0.19 10.45
CA ILE A 108 6.81 0.34 11.82
C ILE A 108 5.65 0.39 12.83
N THR A 109 4.63 1.19 12.53
CA THR A 109 3.46 1.34 13.42
C THR A 109 2.59 0.09 13.41
N GLY A 110 2.41 -0.57 12.26
CA GLY A 110 1.72 -1.85 12.15
C GLY A 110 2.39 -2.93 13.01
N LEU A 111 3.71 -3.06 12.92
CA LEU A 111 4.50 -3.95 13.77
C LEU A 111 4.39 -3.56 15.25
N GLY A 112 4.42 -2.24 15.58
CA GLY A 112 4.27 -1.72 16.93
C GLY A 112 2.93 -2.06 17.59
N MET A 113 1.88 -2.24 16.80
CA MET A 113 0.56 -2.70 17.28
C MET A 113 0.47 -4.23 17.44
N SER A 114 1.47 -4.98 16.98
CA SER A 114 1.47 -6.44 17.09
C SER A 114 1.75 -6.88 18.55
N PRO A 115 0.87 -7.69 19.18
CA PRO A 115 1.11 -8.22 20.51
C PRO A 115 2.40 -9.05 20.58
N ALA A 116 2.76 -9.75 19.51
CA ALA A 116 3.97 -10.56 19.45
C ALA A 116 5.24 -9.71 19.57
N LEU A 117 5.25 -8.51 18.95
CA LEU A 117 6.41 -7.63 19.01
C LEU A 117 6.54 -6.97 20.39
N SER A 118 5.42 -6.52 20.96
CA SER A 118 5.40 -5.85 22.27
C SER A 118 5.87 -6.77 23.41
N THR A 119 5.59 -8.07 23.31
CA THR A 119 6.05 -9.06 24.32
C THR A 119 7.53 -9.42 24.14
N ARG A 120 8.02 -9.50 22.91
CA ARG A 120 9.38 -9.95 22.61
C ARG A 120 10.42 -8.83 22.68
N PHE A 121 10.06 -7.60 22.33
CA PHE A 121 10.96 -6.45 22.27
C PHE A 121 10.52 -5.33 23.21
N LYS A 122 10.68 -5.54 24.51
CA LYS A 122 10.28 -4.59 25.57
C LYS A 122 10.88 -3.17 25.42
N ARG A 123 12.09 -3.04 24.84
CA ARG A 123 12.70 -1.73 24.60
C ARG A 123 11.97 -0.96 23.51
N VAL A 124 11.60 -1.64 22.41
CA VAL A 124 10.85 -1.02 21.30
C VAL A 124 9.45 -0.59 21.76
N SER A 125 8.79 -1.42 22.58
CA SER A 125 7.45 -1.11 23.10
C SER A 125 7.43 0.05 24.11
N LYS A 126 8.58 0.38 24.73
CA LYS A 126 8.72 1.59 25.57
C LYS A 126 8.83 2.86 24.72
N LEU A 127 9.52 2.80 23.57
CA LEU A 127 9.67 3.94 22.66
C LEU A 127 8.40 4.17 21.83
N LEU A 128 7.77 3.08 21.36
CA LEU A 128 6.55 3.13 20.58
C LEU A 128 5.41 2.46 21.35
N SER A 129 4.72 3.24 22.18
CA SER A 129 3.54 2.71 22.89
C SER A 129 2.44 2.33 21.89
N ILE A 130 1.60 1.36 22.25
CA ILE A 130 0.49 0.92 21.39
C ILE A 130 -0.43 2.09 21.00
N GLN A 131 -0.63 3.06 21.89
CA GLN A 131 -1.46 4.23 21.61
C GLN A 131 -0.81 5.13 20.56
N VAL A 132 0.49 5.42 20.70
CA VAL A 132 1.24 6.21 19.72
C VAL A 132 1.28 5.49 18.37
N ALA A 133 1.57 4.18 18.36
CA ALA A 133 1.55 3.38 17.14
C ALA A 133 0.20 3.44 16.44
N ARG A 134 -0.90 3.32 17.17
CA ARG A 134 -2.26 3.39 16.63
C ARG A 134 -2.59 4.77 16.04
N SER A 135 -2.24 5.83 16.76
CA SER A 135 -2.49 7.21 16.30
C SER A 135 -1.69 7.53 15.05
N LEU A 136 -0.40 7.17 15.02
CA LEU A 136 0.44 7.37 13.83
C LEU A 136 -0.03 6.52 12.64
N HIS A 137 -0.42 5.26 12.87
CA HIS A 137 -0.96 4.40 11.82
C HIS A 137 -2.24 4.97 11.21
N PHE A 138 -3.10 5.56 12.04
CA PHE A 138 -4.29 6.24 11.57
C PHE A 138 -3.97 7.50 10.73
N LEU A 139 -2.98 8.30 11.14
CA LEU A 139 -2.52 9.45 10.34
C LEU A 139 -1.95 9.01 9.00
N VAL A 140 -1.18 7.93 8.97
CA VAL A 140 -0.66 7.33 7.74
C VAL A 140 -1.81 6.83 6.84
N LEU A 141 -2.84 6.21 7.42
CA LEU A 141 -4.04 5.84 6.67
C LEU A 141 -4.71 7.07 6.04
N CYS A 142 -4.89 8.16 6.80
CA CYS A 142 -5.45 9.40 6.27
C CYS A 142 -4.61 9.96 5.12
N TRP A 143 -3.27 9.93 5.25
CA TRP A 143 -2.37 10.32 4.17
C TRP A 143 -2.55 9.47 2.91
N PHE A 144 -2.56 8.15 3.03
CA PHE A 144 -2.75 7.27 1.87
C PHE A 144 -4.11 7.48 1.20
N LEU A 145 -5.18 7.62 1.97
CA LEU A 145 -6.50 7.91 1.41
C LEU A 145 -6.52 9.23 0.66
N PHE A 146 -5.97 10.29 1.25
CA PHE A 146 -5.84 11.59 0.60
C PHE A 146 -5.00 11.47 -0.69
N PHE A 147 -3.82 10.87 -0.60
CA PHE A 147 -2.93 10.68 -1.74
C PHE A 147 -3.60 9.91 -2.87
N ILE A 148 -4.27 8.79 -2.57
CA ILE A 148 -4.95 7.96 -3.58
C ILE A 148 -6.07 8.75 -4.26
N VAL A 149 -6.92 9.44 -3.49
CA VAL A 149 -8.02 10.23 -4.04
C VAL A 149 -7.49 11.31 -4.98
N VAL A 150 -6.52 12.10 -4.54
CA VAL A 150 -5.92 13.16 -5.36
C VAL A 150 -5.21 12.57 -6.58
N HIS A 151 -4.37 11.55 -6.38
CA HIS A 151 -3.60 10.93 -7.45
C HIS A 151 -4.48 10.33 -8.54
N VAL A 152 -5.50 9.55 -8.15
CA VAL A 152 -6.44 8.95 -9.11
C VAL A 152 -7.22 10.04 -9.83
N SER A 153 -7.71 11.06 -9.12
CA SER A 153 -8.41 12.19 -9.76
C SER A 153 -7.53 12.88 -10.81
N LEU A 154 -6.26 13.16 -10.48
CA LEU A 154 -5.33 13.77 -11.42
C LEU A 154 -5.02 12.86 -12.62
N VAL A 155 -4.81 11.55 -12.42
CA VAL A 155 -4.61 10.60 -13.54
C VAL A 155 -5.76 10.67 -14.52
N PHE A 156 -7.00 10.78 -14.04
CA PHE A 156 -8.19 10.81 -14.89
C PHE A 156 -8.44 12.18 -15.55
N THR A 157 -8.10 13.28 -14.88
CA THR A 157 -8.43 14.64 -15.35
C THR A 157 -7.32 15.29 -16.19
N THR A 158 -6.05 14.90 -16.01
CA THR A 158 -4.90 15.53 -16.70
C THR A 158 -4.46 14.82 -17.97
N GLY A 159 -5.17 13.79 -18.41
CA GLY A 159 -4.85 13.05 -19.64
C GLY A 159 -4.88 11.55 -19.47
N LEU A 160 -6.09 10.99 -19.27
CA LEU A 160 -6.33 9.61 -18.93
C LEU A 160 -5.52 8.59 -19.74
N LEU A 161 -5.60 8.66 -21.06
CA LEU A 161 -4.97 7.65 -21.93
C LEU A 161 -3.43 7.69 -21.84
N ARG A 162 -2.85 8.88 -21.84
CA ARG A 162 -1.41 9.06 -21.72
C ARG A 162 -0.91 8.63 -20.35
N ASN A 163 -1.60 9.04 -19.28
CA ASN A 163 -1.24 8.66 -17.91
C ASN A 163 -1.34 7.14 -17.68
N LEU A 164 -2.37 6.49 -18.21
CA LEU A 164 -2.49 5.03 -18.11
C LEU A 164 -1.44 4.29 -18.95
N ASN A 165 -1.02 4.87 -20.09
CA ASN A 165 0.11 4.31 -20.85
C ASN A 165 1.43 4.45 -20.09
N HIS A 166 1.66 5.56 -19.36
CA HIS A 166 2.83 5.67 -18.48
C HIS A 166 2.85 4.58 -17.41
N ILE A 167 1.70 4.30 -16.80
CA ILE A 167 1.58 3.38 -15.65
C ILE A 167 1.63 1.91 -16.11
N TYR A 168 0.89 1.55 -17.16
CA TYR A 168 0.66 0.16 -17.53
C TYR A 168 1.46 -0.31 -18.75
N ALA A 169 1.72 0.57 -19.71
CA ALA A 169 2.39 0.22 -20.95
C ALA A 169 3.86 0.68 -21.03
N GLY A 170 4.31 1.51 -20.09
CA GLY A 170 5.69 2.02 -20.07
C GLY A 170 6.02 2.91 -21.29
N THR A 171 5.04 3.62 -21.85
CA THR A 171 5.19 4.47 -23.03
C THR A 171 4.53 5.83 -22.85
N ASP A 172 5.04 6.85 -23.56
CA ASP A 172 4.46 8.22 -23.57
C ASP A 172 3.44 8.40 -24.73
N LEU A 173 2.88 7.32 -25.23
CA LEU A 173 1.90 7.36 -26.32
C LEU A 173 0.50 7.68 -25.78
N ASN A 174 -0.31 8.34 -26.61
CA ASN A 174 -1.71 8.64 -26.30
C ASN A 174 -2.61 7.67 -27.08
N ASN A 175 -2.74 6.44 -26.58
CA ASN A 175 -3.57 5.38 -27.19
C ASN A 175 -4.30 4.56 -26.09
N TRP A 176 -5.11 3.60 -26.51
CA TRP A 176 -5.97 2.78 -25.64
C TRP A 176 -5.27 1.59 -24.95
N VAL A 177 -3.98 1.34 -25.20
CA VAL A 177 -3.28 0.15 -24.70
C VAL A 177 -3.23 0.17 -23.16
N GLY A 178 -2.74 1.26 -22.55
CA GLY A 178 -2.69 1.40 -21.10
C GLY A 178 -4.07 1.35 -20.45
N PHE A 179 -5.10 1.92 -21.09
CA PHE A 179 -6.47 1.82 -20.61
C PHE A 179 -6.99 0.36 -20.63
N GLY A 180 -6.72 -0.37 -21.70
CA GLY A 180 -7.10 -1.79 -21.82
C GLY A 180 -6.44 -2.63 -20.73
N MET A 181 -5.17 -2.43 -20.45
CA MET A 181 -4.44 -3.10 -19.37
C MET A 181 -5.00 -2.74 -17.98
N PHE A 182 -5.29 -1.47 -17.75
CA PHE A 182 -5.97 -1.01 -16.53
C PHE A 182 -7.33 -1.68 -16.36
N ALA A 183 -8.18 -1.65 -17.38
CA ALA A 183 -9.52 -2.27 -17.33
C ALA A 183 -9.42 -3.78 -17.06
N ALA A 184 -8.50 -4.48 -17.72
CA ALA A 184 -8.27 -5.91 -17.46
C ALA A 184 -7.82 -6.16 -16.02
N SER A 185 -6.91 -5.35 -15.48
CA SER A 185 -6.47 -5.48 -14.08
C SER A 185 -7.62 -5.23 -13.09
N MET A 186 -8.49 -4.27 -13.36
CA MET A 186 -9.68 -4.01 -12.53
C MET A 186 -10.68 -5.18 -12.57
N VAL A 187 -10.90 -5.78 -13.74
CA VAL A 187 -11.73 -6.98 -13.85
C VAL A 187 -11.16 -8.11 -12.99
N VAL A 188 -9.84 -8.35 -13.06
CA VAL A 188 -9.18 -9.37 -12.22
C VAL A 188 -9.36 -9.08 -10.74
N VAL A 189 -9.17 -7.84 -10.29
CA VAL A 189 -9.36 -7.44 -8.89
C VAL A 189 -10.80 -7.65 -8.44
N VAL A 190 -11.79 -7.23 -9.24
CA VAL A 190 -13.21 -7.38 -8.91
C VAL A 190 -13.61 -8.86 -8.86
N VAL A 191 -13.19 -9.67 -9.84
CA VAL A 191 -13.47 -11.11 -9.87
C VAL A 191 -12.83 -11.79 -8.66
N ALA A 192 -11.56 -11.47 -8.36
CA ALA A 192 -10.88 -12.02 -7.18
C ALA A 192 -11.60 -11.64 -5.89
N TRP A 193 -12.05 -10.39 -5.75
CA TRP A 193 -12.80 -9.92 -4.59
C TRP A 193 -14.14 -10.65 -4.45
N VAL A 194 -14.92 -10.71 -5.54
CA VAL A 194 -16.24 -11.36 -5.55
C VAL A 194 -16.13 -12.86 -5.29
N ALA A 195 -15.09 -13.53 -5.80
CA ALA A 195 -14.85 -14.94 -5.56
C ALA A 195 -14.29 -15.23 -4.15
N ALA A 196 -13.31 -14.45 -3.71
CA ALA A 196 -12.63 -14.70 -2.44
C ALA A 196 -13.52 -14.44 -1.21
N THR A 197 -14.41 -13.44 -1.26
CA THR A 197 -15.26 -13.08 -0.12
C THR A 197 -16.24 -14.20 0.24
N PRO A 198 -17.11 -14.70 -0.64
CA PRO A 198 -18.03 -15.79 -0.30
C PRO A 198 -17.30 -17.11 -0.04
N LEU A 199 -16.19 -17.42 -0.74
CA LEU A 199 -15.39 -18.60 -0.47
C LEU A 199 -14.80 -18.59 0.93
N THR A 200 -14.27 -17.45 1.39
CA THR A 200 -13.73 -17.29 2.74
C THR A 200 -14.82 -17.38 3.81
N LEU A 201 -15.98 -16.81 3.55
CA LEU A 201 -17.10 -16.81 4.51
C LEU A 201 -17.81 -18.17 4.59
N ARG A 202 -18.02 -18.85 3.44
CA ARG A 202 -18.74 -20.14 3.38
C ARG A 202 -17.84 -21.32 3.70
N HIS A 203 -16.56 -21.24 3.39
CA HIS A 203 -15.61 -22.34 3.57
C HIS A 203 -14.33 -21.92 4.33
N PRO A 204 -14.45 -21.43 5.58
CA PRO A 204 -13.28 -21.04 6.38
C PRO A 204 -12.26 -22.18 6.55
N ARG A 205 -12.74 -23.44 6.50
CA ARG A 205 -11.87 -24.63 6.55
C ARG A 205 -10.99 -24.78 5.30
N TRP A 206 -11.40 -24.27 4.15
CA TRP A 206 -10.60 -24.30 2.93
C TRP A 206 -9.41 -23.33 3.02
N VAL A 207 -9.66 -22.11 3.50
CA VAL A 207 -8.59 -21.12 3.77
C VAL A 207 -7.59 -21.67 4.80
N GLN A 208 -8.10 -22.38 5.82
CA GLN A 208 -7.27 -23.07 6.80
C GLN A 208 -6.42 -24.17 6.14
N ARG A 209 -6.98 -24.99 5.24
CA ARG A 209 -6.24 -26.04 4.51
C ARG A 209 -5.14 -25.47 3.63
N VAL A 210 -5.39 -24.37 2.92
CA VAL A 210 -4.37 -23.68 2.12
C VAL A 210 -3.27 -23.14 3.04
N GLY A 211 -3.62 -22.55 4.17
CA GLY A 211 -2.66 -22.14 5.19
C GLY A 211 -1.83 -23.31 5.71
N TYR A 212 -2.45 -24.47 5.99
CA TYR A 212 -1.76 -25.71 6.39
C TYR A 212 -0.83 -26.25 5.32
N ALA A 213 -1.23 -26.21 4.04
CA ALA A 213 -0.42 -26.67 2.92
C ALA A 213 0.83 -25.79 2.72
N LEU A 214 0.72 -24.49 2.97
CA LEU A 214 1.84 -23.53 2.82
C LEU A 214 2.79 -23.53 4.02
N ILE A 215 2.31 -23.83 5.23
CA ILE A 215 3.04 -23.65 6.48
C ILE A 215 3.40 -25.01 7.14
N GLY A 216 2.90 -26.12 6.58
CA GLY A 216 3.15 -27.49 7.06
C GLY A 216 2.11 -28.04 8.05
N PRO A 217 2.07 -29.38 8.26
CA PRO A 217 1.08 -30.01 9.12
C PRO A 217 1.27 -29.64 10.58
N THR A 218 0.16 -29.26 11.23
CA THR A 218 0.11 -29.14 12.69
C THR A 218 0.29 -30.53 13.32
N GLN A 219 1.35 -30.72 14.06
CA GLN A 219 1.38 -31.83 15.01
C GLN A 219 0.25 -31.63 16.05
N ARG A 220 -0.57 -32.67 16.19
CA ARG A 220 -1.62 -32.75 17.21
C ARG A 220 -1.01 -32.92 18.61
#